data_b47dba89249efa132574944a12e73e29
#
_entry.id   b47dba89249efa132574944a12e73e29
#
_cell.length_a   1.000
_cell.length_b   1.000
_cell.length_c   1.000
_cell.angle_alpha   90.00
_cell.angle_beta   90.00
_cell.angle_gamma   90.00
#
_symmetry.space_group_name_H-M   'P 1'
#
loop_
_entity.id
_entity.type
_entity.pdbx_description
1 polymer ?
#
loop_
_entity_poly.entity_id
_entity_poly.type
_entity_poly.pdbx_seq_one_letter_code
_entity_poly.pdbx_strand_id
1 'polypeptide(L)'
;QLRRKGYQVAIYDRYDRAGGLLMYGIPNFKLEKDVVTRRIERLEQAGVQFQLNTDIGKKLPLAKLRKQHNAILIATGVYKARAMAAPGAGLQGIVPALSYLTVSNRVCLGEKVKAFDDGSMNAKGKNVVVIGGGDTAMDCVRTAVRQHAKSVTCLYRRDRENMPGSLREVGHAEEEGVVFSWLAAPKAFQGDKSVTAVRSIRMRLSSQDGSGRQAPEEVVGSEFNLPADLVIMALGFDPEDLNGAFGESDLAISKWGTLTIDQRTMMTSLPGVFAAGDIVRGASLVVWAIKDGRDAAEAMHTYLEAGAQVARTAAE
;
A
#
# COMPACT_ATOMS: atom_id res chain seq x y z
N GLN A 1 -10.03 8.47 -18.51
CA GLN A 1 -10.92 9.60 -18.79
C GLN A 1 -10.25 10.57 -19.76
N LEU A 2 -9.08 11.15 -19.46
CA LEU A 2 -8.40 12.16 -20.29
C LEU A 2 -8.19 11.68 -21.75
N ARG A 3 -7.75 10.43 -21.95
CA ARG A 3 -7.60 9.87 -23.30
C ARG A 3 -8.92 9.87 -24.10
N ARG A 4 -10.05 9.61 -23.45
CA ARG A 4 -11.39 9.66 -24.07
C ARG A 4 -11.82 11.08 -24.46
N LYS A 5 -11.21 12.10 -23.84
CA LYS A 5 -11.41 13.53 -24.16
C LYS A 5 -10.40 14.04 -25.20
N GLY A 6 -9.56 13.15 -25.79
CA GLY A 6 -8.63 13.48 -26.86
C GLY A 6 -7.22 13.87 -26.44
N TYR A 7 -6.93 13.93 -25.13
CA TYR A 7 -5.58 14.26 -24.65
C TYR A 7 -4.57 13.13 -24.90
N GLN A 8 -3.32 13.49 -25.13
CA GLN A 8 -2.20 12.54 -25.04
C GLN A 8 -1.91 12.27 -23.57
N VAL A 9 -1.78 11.01 -23.21
CA VAL A 9 -1.58 10.59 -21.81
C VAL A 9 -0.37 9.69 -21.73
N ALA A 10 0.59 10.05 -20.86
CA ALA A 10 1.71 9.23 -20.48
C ALA A 10 1.64 8.89 -18.99
N ILE A 11 1.88 7.63 -18.62
CA ILE A 11 1.94 7.16 -17.25
C ILE A 11 3.36 6.69 -16.96
N TYR A 12 3.98 7.30 -15.96
CA TYR A 12 5.32 6.95 -15.49
C TYR A 12 5.20 6.10 -14.23
N ASP A 13 5.82 4.94 -14.23
CA ASP A 13 5.82 4.03 -13.09
C ASP A 13 7.24 3.53 -12.81
N ARG A 14 7.61 3.47 -11.53
CA ARG A 14 8.91 2.93 -11.11
C ARG A 14 9.01 1.42 -11.27
N TYR A 15 7.88 0.74 -11.34
CA TYR A 15 7.81 -0.72 -11.51
C TYR A 15 7.92 -1.14 -12.98
N ASP A 16 8.21 -2.41 -13.17
CA ASP A 16 8.35 -3.07 -14.47
C ASP A 16 7.01 -3.45 -15.11
N ARG A 17 5.89 -3.35 -14.35
CA ARG A 17 4.53 -3.54 -14.83
C ARG A 17 3.61 -2.45 -14.30
N ALA A 18 2.70 -2.01 -15.14
CA ALA A 18 1.65 -1.10 -14.75
C ALA A 18 0.60 -1.79 -13.86
N GLY A 19 -0.08 -1.01 -13.01
CA GLY A 19 -1.17 -1.50 -12.17
C GLY A 19 -0.93 -1.33 -10.67
N GLY A 20 0.27 -0.95 -10.25
CA GLY A 20 0.60 -0.67 -8.85
C GLY A 20 0.20 -1.80 -7.90
N LEU A 21 -0.56 -1.49 -6.85
CA LEU A 21 -1.00 -2.51 -5.87
C LEU A 21 -1.99 -3.53 -6.43
N LEU A 22 -2.69 -3.26 -7.52
CA LEU A 22 -3.52 -4.28 -8.20
C LEU A 22 -2.64 -5.41 -8.77
N MET A 23 -1.43 -5.07 -9.23
CA MET A 23 -0.47 -6.03 -9.75
C MET A 23 0.35 -6.69 -8.63
N TYR A 24 0.92 -5.89 -7.71
CA TYR A 24 1.94 -6.36 -6.77
C TYR A 24 1.49 -6.44 -5.30
N GLY A 25 0.37 -5.82 -4.91
CA GLY A 25 -0.14 -5.81 -3.54
C GLY A 25 -1.24 -6.83 -3.32
N ILE A 26 -2.36 -6.71 -4.03
CA ILE A 26 -3.51 -7.60 -3.87
C ILE A 26 -3.14 -9.03 -4.30
N PRO A 27 -3.39 -10.07 -3.49
CA PRO A 27 -3.09 -11.45 -3.85
C PRO A 27 -3.82 -11.92 -5.10
N ASN A 28 -3.18 -12.82 -5.88
CA ASN A 28 -3.75 -13.34 -7.12
C ASN A 28 -5.10 -14.05 -6.91
N PHE A 29 -5.30 -14.73 -5.77
CA PHE A 29 -6.57 -15.39 -5.46
C PHE A 29 -7.76 -14.45 -5.20
N LYS A 30 -7.48 -13.15 -4.96
CA LYS A 30 -8.51 -12.09 -4.82
C LYS A 30 -8.69 -11.31 -6.12
N LEU A 31 -7.61 -11.12 -6.88
CA LEU A 31 -7.62 -10.41 -8.16
C LEU A 31 -6.59 -11.07 -9.10
N GLU A 32 -7.08 -11.86 -10.02
CA GLU A 32 -6.26 -12.50 -11.05
C GLU A 32 -5.51 -11.46 -11.88
N LYS A 33 -4.21 -11.67 -12.10
CA LYS A 33 -3.34 -10.70 -12.76
C LYS A 33 -3.69 -10.49 -14.23
N ASP A 34 -4.26 -11.49 -14.87
CA ASP A 34 -4.75 -11.40 -16.26
C ASP A 34 -5.85 -10.35 -16.42
N VAL A 35 -6.69 -10.16 -15.39
CA VAL A 35 -7.72 -9.10 -15.38
C VAL A 35 -7.06 -7.72 -15.40
N VAL A 36 -5.99 -7.54 -14.64
CA VAL A 36 -5.22 -6.27 -14.59
C VAL A 36 -4.50 -6.07 -15.91
N THR A 37 -3.78 -7.07 -16.40
CA THR A 37 -3.02 -7.04 -17.66
C THR A 37 -3.94 -6.67 -18.83
N ARG A 38 -5.05 -7.37 -18.99
CA ARG A 38 -6.05 -7.08 -20.04
C ARG A 38 -6.57 -5.64 -19.97
N ARG A 39 -6.71 -5.06 -18.75
CA ARG A 39 -7.12 -3.67 -18.59
C ARG A 39 -6.03 -2.71 -19.05
N ILE A 40 -4.77 -2.98 -18.74
CA ILE A 40 -3.62 -2.17 -19.16
C ILE A 40 -3.48 -2.21 -20.68
N GLU A 41 -3.51 -3.40 -21.31
CA GLU A 41 -3.46 -3.57 -22.77
C GLU A 41 -4.52 -2.74 -23.50
N ARG A 42 -5.75 -2.70 -22.97
CA ARG A 42 -6.82 -1.85 -23.55
C ARG A 42 -6.50 -0.36 -23.44
N LEU A 43 -5.82 0.07 -22.40
CA LEU A 43 -5.39 1.47 -22.27
C LEU A 43 -4.26 1.78 -23.26
N GLU A 44 -3.32 0.87 -23.47
CA GLU A 44 -2.25 0.98 -24.47
C GLU A 44 -2.83 1.03 -25.89
N GLN A 45 -3.74 0.12 -26.24
CA GLN A 45 -4.46 0.11 -27.51
C GLN A 45 -5.26 1.41 -27.74
N ALA A 46 -5.75 2.03 -26.67
CA ALA A 46 -6.40 3.34 -26.72
C ALA A 46 -5.39 4.50 -26.83
N GLY A 47 -4.09 4.25 -26.87
CA GLY A 47 -3.03 5.23 -27.02
C GLY A 47 -2.53 5.88 -25.74
N VAL A 48 -2.74 5.25 -24.57
CA VAL A 48 -2.04 5.61 -23.33
C VAL A 48 -0.62 5.07 -23.39
N GLN A 49 0.37 5.91 -23.13
CA GLN A 49 1.78 5.53 -23.12
C GLN A 49 2.22 5.16 -21.70
N PHE A 50 2.77 3.97 -21.51
CA PHE A 50 3.36 3.57 -20.24
C PHE A 50 4.89 3.65 -20.30
N GLN A 51 5.48 4.45 -19.41
CA GLN A 51 6.91 4.64 -19.21
C GLN A 51 7.31 3.91 -17.92
N LEU A 52 7.45 2.60 -18.03
CA LEU A 52 7.77 1.72 -16.89
C LEU A 52 9.25 1.82 -16.51
N ASN A 53 9.62 1.28 -15.33
CA ASN A 53 10.96 1.38 -14.76
C ASN A 53 11.49 2.83 -14.67
N THR A 54 10.57 3.80 -14.53
CA THR A 54 10.89 5.22 -14.50
C THR A 54 10.50 5.81 -13.13
N ASP A 55 11.47 5.88 -12.24
CA ASP A 55 11.34 6.45 -10.90
C ASP A 55 11.50 7.98 -10.98
N ILE A 56 10.38 8.70 -10.80
CA ILE A 56 10.36 10.16 -10.83
C ILE A 56 11.09 10.69 -9.58
N GLY A 57 11.97 11.64 -9.81
CA GLY A 57 12.88 12.18 -8.81
C GLY A 57 14.28 11.55 -8.85
N LYS A 58 14.39 10.28 -9.23
CA LYS A 58 15.69 9.61 -9.38
C LYS A 58 16.17 9.56 -10.83
N LYS A 59 15.37 8.95 -11.72
CA LYS A 59 15.70 8.82 -13.14
C LYS A 59 15.25 10.03 -13.95
N LEU A 60 14.14 10.63 -13.58
CA LEU A 60 13.51 11.73 -14.27
C LEU A 60 13.02 12.79 -13.26
N PRO A 61 13.60 14.00 -13.22
CA PRO A 61 13.14 15.07 -12.32
C PRO A 61 11.71 15.51 -12.62
N LEU A 62 10.91 15.79 -11.58
CA LEU A 62 9.55 16.32 -11.74
C LEU A 62 9.55 17.64 -12.52
N ALA A 63 10.52 18.52 -12.29
CA ALA A 63 10.69 19.77 -13.03
C ALA A 63 10.80 19.57 -14.55
N LYS A 64 11.40 18.45 -15.01
CA LYS A 64 11.47 18.12 -16.43
C LYS A 64 10.09 17.71 -16.97
N LEU A 65 9.32 16.91 -16.20
CA LEU A 65 7.95 16.56 -16.58
C LEU A 65 7.04 17.79 -16.69
N ARG A 66 7.18 18.74 -15.76
CA ARG A 66 6.42 20.02 -15.78
C ARG A 66 6.69 20.86 -17.02
N LYS A 67 7.86 20.71 -17.66
CA LYS A 67 8.17 21.37 -18.94
C LYS A 67 7.65 20.60 -20.16
N GLN A 68 7.42 19.29 -20.02
CA GLN A 68 7.02 18.41 -21.11
C GLN A 68 5.51 18.21 -21.22
N HIS A 69 4.79 18.44 -20.12
CA HIS A 69 3.35 18.17 -20.01
C HIS A 69 2.58 19.41 -19.58
N ASN A 70 1.40 19.61 -20.16
CA ASN A 70 0.51 20.72 -19.81
C ASN A 70 -0.15 20.57 -18.43
N ALA A 71 -0.29 19.34 -17.95
CA ALA A 71 -0.77 19.02 -16.62
C ALA A 71 -0.17 17.69 -16.14
N ILE A 72 0.02 17.55 -14.83
CA ILE A 72 0.57 16.36 -14.18
C ILE A 72 -0.39 15.91 -13.09
N LEU A 73 -0.61 14.59 -12.98
CA LEU A 73 -1.30 13.96 -11.86
C LEU A 73 -0.31 13.12 -11.04
N ILE A 74 -0.14 13.43 -9.77
CA ILE A 74 0.61 12.62 -8.80
C ILE A 74 -0.37 11.61 -8.18
N ALA A 75 -0.19 10.34 -8.50
CA ALA A 75 -1.02 9.22 -8.01
C ALA A 75 -0.14 8.07 -7.52
N THR A 76 0.90 8.41 -6.75
CA THR A 76 1.96 7.48 -6.34
C THR A 76 1.53 6.47 -5.28
N GLY A 77 0.38 6.66 -4.63
CA GLY A 77 -0.04 5.85 -3.50
C GLY A 77 0.78 6.11 -2.22
N VAL A 78 0.74 5.17 -1.27
CA VAL A 78 1.53 5.18 -0.04
C VAL A 78 2.22 3.83 0.14
N TYR A 79 3.54 3.81 0.22
CA TYR A 79 4.35 2.59 0.15
C TYR A 79 5.35 2.42 1.30
N LYS A 80 5.57 3.46 2.12
CA LYS A 80 6.51 3.37 3.24
C LYS A 80 5.88 2.52 4.35
N ALA A 81 6.32 1.26 4.47
CA ALA A 81 5.85 0.38 5.52
C ALA A 81 6.16 0.97 6.90
N ARG A 82 5.17 0.97 7.79
CA ARG A 82 5.38 1.31 9.20
C ARG A 82 6.22 0.25 9.86
N ALA A 83 7.27 0.69 10.55
CA ALA A 83 8.11 -0.16 11.34
C ALA A 83 7.68 -0.14 12.82
N MET A 84 8.00 -1.20 13.53
CA MET A 84 7.87 -1.27 14.98
C MET A 84 9.26 -1.33 15.60
N ALA A 85 9.54 -0.41 16.51
CA ALA A 85 10.74 -0.46 17.32
C ALA A 85 10.51 -1.44 18.49
N ALA A 86 11.02 -2.65 18.35
CA ALA A 86 10.97 -3.68 19.38
C ALA A 86 12.30 -4.46 19.42
N PRO A 87 12.73 -4.97 20.58
CA PRO A 87 13.91 -5.83 20.65
C PRO A 87 13.79 -6.99 19.65
N GLY A 88 14.85 -7.24 18.88
CA GLY A 88 14.90 -8.30 17.88
C GLY A 88 14.21 -8.00 16.55
N ALA A 89 13.70 -6.79 16.31
CA ALA A 89 13.00 -6.42 15.05
C ALA A 89 13.90 -6.52 13.78
N GLY A 90 15.21 -6.61 13.93
CA GLY A 90 16.16 -6.78 12.83
C GLY A 90 16.52 -8.25 12.51
N LEU A 91 15.94 -9.23 13.20
CA LEU A 91 16.19 -10.65 12.93
C LEU A 91 15.72 -11.06 11.53
N GLN A 92 16.44 -12.02 10.93
CA GLN A 92 15.99 -12.63 9.68
C GLN A 92 14.63 -13.32 9.89
N GLY A 93 13.81 -13.34 8.84
CA GLY A 93 12.45 -13.88 8.90
C GLY A 93 11.41 -12.87 9.40
N ILE A 94 11.78 -11.61 9.66
CA ILE A 94 10.84 -10.51 9.91
C ILE A 94 10.78 -9.65 8.65
N VAL A 95 9.61 -9.58 8.00
CA VAL A 95 9.46 -8.95 6.69
C VAL A 95 8.24 -8.00 6.64
N PRO A 96 8.32 -6.91 5.86
CA PRO A 96 7.16 -6.08 5.59
C PRO A 96 6.10 -6.81 4.76
N ALA A 97 4.82 -6.60 5.05
CA ALA A 97 3.71 -7.23 4.37
C ALA A 97 3.73 -7.02 2.85
N LEU A 98 3.96 -5.79 2.38
CA LEU A 98 3.98 -5.50 0.95
C LEU A 98 5.14 -6.21 0.23
N SER A 99 6.30 -6.33 0.85
CA SER A 99 7.43 -7.08 0.28
C SER A 99 7.08 -8.56 0.12
N TYR A 100 6.47 -9.17 1.15
CA TYR A 100 5.99 -10.55 1.10
C TYR A 100 4.94 -10.77 0.01
N LEU A 101 3.93 -9.90 -0.08
CA LEU A 101 2.88 -9.97 -1.09
C LEU A 101 3.43 -9.74 -2.51
N THR A 102 4.36 -8.80 -2.67
CA THR A 102 5.03 -8.54 -3.97
C THR A 102 5.79 -9.77 -4.45
N VAL A 103 6.56 -10.41 -3.58
CA VAL A 103 7.28 -11.65 -3.89
C VAL A 103 6.30 -12.75 -4.30
N SER A 104 5.24 -12.96 -3.53
CA SER A 104 4.19 -13.94 -3.84
C SER A 104 3.53 -13.67 -5.20
N ASN A 105 3.17 -12.42 -5.49
CA ASN A 105 2.54 -12.05 -6.76
C ASN A 105 3.49 -12.21 -7.95
N ARG A 106 4.79 -11.89 -7.81
CA ARG A 106 5.80 -12.13 -8.86
C ARG A 106 5.94 -13.61 -9.19
N VAL A 107 5.92 -14.48 -8.18
CA VAL A 107 5.90 -15.94 -8.40
C VAL A 107 4.64 -16.37 -9.13
N CYS A 108 3.47 -15.83 -8.78
CA CYS A 108 2.21 -16.11 -9.53
C CYS A 108 2.26 -15.61 -10.99
N LEU A 109 3.09 -14.60 -11.29
CA LEU A 109 3.37 -14.12 -12.65
C LEU A 109 4.41 -14.96 -13.41
N GLY A 110 4.88 -16.07 -12.82
CA GLY A 110 5.85 -16.98 -13.42
C GLY A 110 7.31 -16.57 -13.26
N GLU A 111 7.60 -15.57 -12.41
CA GLU A 111 8.98 -15.14 -12.18
C GLU A 111 9.70 -16.05 -11.17
N LYS A 112 11.00 -16.23 -11.37
CA LYS A 112 11.90 -16.81 -10.38
C LYS A 112 12.32 -15.69 -9.41
N VAL A 113 11.94 -15.83 -8.15
CA VAL A 113 12.22 -14.81 -7.12
C VAL A 113 13.10 -15.44 -6.04
N LYS A 114 14.35 -15.00 -5.95
CA LYS A 114 15.33 -15.55 -5.00
C LYS A 114 14.79 -15.64 -3.58
N ALA A 115 14.16 -14.58 -3.09
CA ALA A 115 13.62 -14.54 -1.72
C ALA A 115 12.48 -15.55 -1.47
N PHE A 116 11.81 -16.02 -2.52
CA PHE A 116 10.84 -17.10 -2.44
C PHE A 116 11.53 -18.46 -2.48
N ASP A 117 12.48 -18.63 -3.40
CA ASP A 117 13.18 -19.89 -3.64
C ASP A 117 14.09 -20.29 -2.47
N ASP A 118 14.76 -19.31 -1.84
CA ASP A 118 15.61 -19.53 -0.64
C ASP A 118 14.80 -19.62 0.66
N GLY A 119 13.48 -19.45 0.57
CA GLY A 119 12.57 -19.54 1.70
C GLY A 119 12.49 -18.30 2.58
N SER A 120 13.25 -17.22 2.35
CA SER A 120 13.23 -16.04 3.21
C SER A 120 11.87 -15.32 3.20
N MET A 121 11.15 -15.37 2.08
CA MET A 121 9.78 -14.83 1.91
C MET A 121 8.80 -15.89 1.38
N ASN A 122 8.89 -17.12 1.87
CA ASN A 122 8.00 -18.23 1.57
C ASN A 122 7.53 -18.85 2.87
N ALA A 123 6.22 -19.03 3.02
CA ALA A 123 5.59 -19.54 4.25
C ALA A 123 5.58 -21.07 4.35
N LYS A 124 5.98 -21.78 3.29
CA LYS A 124 5.89 -23.25 3.24
C LYS A 124 6.54 -23.94 4.43
N GLY A 125 5.75 -24.71 5.18
CA GLY A 125 6.19 -25.49 6.33
C GLY A 125 6.56 -24.69 7.59
N LYS A 126 6.31 -23.39 7.60
CA LYS A 126 6.67 -22.46 8.68
C LYS A 126 5.52 -22.16 9.62
N ASN A 127 5.85 -21.84 10.87
CA ASN A 127 4.95 -21.13 11.77
C ASN A 127 5.00 -19.65 11.41
N VAL A 128 3.89 -19.10 10.93
CA VAL A 128 3.78 -17.71 10.46
C VAL A 128 2.99 -16.88 11.46
N VAL A 129 3.54 -15.76 11.87
CA VAL A 129 2.83 -14.75 12.66
C VAL A 129 2.69 -13.47 11.83
N VAL A 130 1.45 -13.05 11.56
CA VAL A 130 1.15 -11.79 10.91
C VAL A 130 0.72 -10.78 11.96
N ILE A 131 1.40 -9.64 12.03
CA ILE A 131 1.13 -8.58 13.01
C ILE A 131 0.36 -7.46 12.34
N GLY A 132 -0.90 -7.31 12.69
CA GLY A 132 -1.79 -6.27 12.15
C GLY A 132 -3.24 -6.75 12.02
N GLY A 133 -4.14 -5.81 11.73
CA GLY A 133 -5.59 -6.07 11.68
C GLY A 133 -6.31 -5.43 10.48
N GLY A 134 -5.59 -4.93 9.48
CA GLY A 134 -6.17 -4.39 8.25
C GLY A 134 -6.30 -5.43 7.14
N ASP A 135 -6.88 -5.03 6.01
CA ASP A 135 -7.04 -5.91 4.83
C ASP A 135 -5.70 -6.47 4.34
N THR A 136 -4.61 -5.71 4.46
CA THR A 136 -3.26 -6.20 4.14
C THR A 136 -2.83 -7.39 5.04
N ALA A 137 -3.23 -7.39 6.32
CA ALA A 137 -2.98 -8.53 7.21
C ALA A 137 -3.78 -9.74 6.74
N MET A 138 -5.04 -9.56 6.35
CA MET A 138 -5.88 -10.63 5.79
C MET A 138 -5.30 -11.20 4.49
N ASP A 139 -4.78 -10.34 3.63
CA ASP A 139 -4.06 -10.76 2.43
C ASP A 139 -2.83 -11.63 2.77
N CYS A 140 -2.06 -11.24 3.79
CA CYS A 140 -0.87 -11.98 4.19
C CYS A 140 -1.20 -13.34 4.82
N VAL A 141 -2.16 -13.41 5.77
CA VAL A 141 -2.50 -14.69 6.43
C VAL A 141 -3.06 -15.68 5.42
N ARG A 142 -3.95 -15.24 4.53
CA ARG A 142 -4.56 -16.09 3.51
C ARG A 142 -3.54 -16.52 2.43
N THR A 143 -2.57 -15.66 2.11
CA THR A 143 -1.44 -16.02 1.24
C THR A 143 -0.56 -17.08 1.91
N ALA A 144 -0.26 -16.95 3.21
CA ALA A 144 0.56 -17.91 3.95
C ALA A 144 -0.11 -19.29 4.01
N VAL A 145 -1.43 -19.36 4.21
CA VAL A 145 -2.19 -20.63 4.14
C VAL A 145 -2.01 -21.28 2.76
N ARG A 146 -2.16 -20.52 1.67
CA ARG A 146 -2.00 -21.01 0.29
C ARG A 146 -0.58 -21.45 -0.06
N GLN A 147 0.40 -20.90 0.64
CA GLN A 147 1.79 -21.32 0.56
C GLN A 147 2.10 -22.55 1.45
N HIS A 148 1.08 -23.17 2.05
CA HIS A 148 1.20 -24.35 2.91
C HIS A 148 2.05 -24.10 4.15
N ALA A 149 1.81 -22.99 4.85
CA ALA A 149 2.36 -22.75 6.17
C ALA A 149 1.97 -23.87 7.16
N LYS A 150 2.83 -24.20 8.10
CA LYS A 150 2.54 -25.17 9.15
C LYS A 150 1.46 -24.65 10.10
N SER A 151 1.53 -23.39 10.43
CA SER A 151 0.51 -22.67 11.20
C SER A 151 0.50 -21.19 10.78
N VAL A 152 -0.65 -20.54 10.88
CA VAL A 152 -0.79 -19.10 10.62
C VAL A 152 -1.54 -18.45 11.78
N THR A 153 -0.89 -17.51 12.46
CA THR A 153 -1.48 -16.74 13.56
C THR A 153 -1.54 -15.26 13.17
N CYS A 154 -2.73 -14.66 13.25
CA CYS A 154 -2.92 -13.22 13.15
C CYS A 154 -2.86 -12.61 14.55
N LEU A 155 -1.85 -11.81 14.84
CA LEU A 155 -1.67 -11.13 16.13
C LEU A 155 -2.22 -9.71 16.04
N TYR A 156 -3.30 -9.41 16.79
CA TYR A 156 -3.94 -8.12 16.74
C TYR A 156 -4.22 -7.53 18.12
N ARG A 157 -3.83 -6.26 18.32
CA ARG A 157 -3.85 -5.58 19.63
C ARG A 157 -5.23 -5.17 20.15
N ARG A 158 -6.28 -5.29 19.32
CA ARG A 158 -7.67 -5.04 19.69
C ARG A 158 -8.50 -6.32 19.51
N ASP A 159 -9.78 -6.22 19.76
CA ASP A 159 -10.74 -7.29 19.53
C ASP A 159 -11.20 -7.31 18.05
N ARG A 160 -12.07 -8.28 17.77
CA ARG A 160 -12.67 -8.48 16.44
C ARG A 160 -13.52 -7.28 15.99
N GLU A 161 -14.26 -6.68 16.92
CA GLU A 161 -15.20 -5.59 16.63
C GLU A 161 -14.45 -4.30 16.23
N ASN A 162 -13.30 -4.08 16.83
CA ASN A 162 -12.43 -2.93 16.55
C ASN A 162 -11.40 -3.19 15.44
N MET A 163 -11.52 -4.29 14.71
CA MET A 163 -10.61 -4.61 13.62
C MET A 163 -10.95 -3.77 12.36
N PRO A 164 -9.98 -3.05 11.75
CA PRO A 164 -10.25 -2.23 10.57
C PRO A 164 -10.40 -3.03 9.28
N GLY A 165 -9.95 -4.29 9.25
CA GLY A 165 -10.13 -5.19 8.12
C GLY A 165 -11.59 -5.60 7.93
N SER A 166 -11.95 -5.95 6.71
CA SER A 166 -13.29 -6.42 6.37
C SER A 166 -13.65 -7.67 7.18
N LEU A 167 -14.77 -7.64 7.90
CA LEU A 167 -15.28 -8.80 8.68
C LEU A 167 -15.45 -10.05 7.79
N ARG A 168 -15.79 -9.86 6.53
CA ARG A 168 -15.88 -10.93 5.54
C ARG A 168 -14.50 -11.60 5.30
N GLU A 169 -13.44 -10.81 5.16
CA GLU A 169 -12.08 -11.34 4.99
C GLU A 169 -11.59 -12.04 6.25
N VAL A 170 -11.97 -11.55 7.43
CA VAL A 170 -11.70 -12.23 8.71
C VAL A 170 -12.38 -13.59 8.75
N GLY A 171 -13.66 -13.66 8.38
CA GLY A 171 -14.42 -14.91 8.31
C GLY A 171 -13.76 -15.91 7.35
N HIS A 172 -13.39 -15.48 6.15
CA HIS A 172 -12.68 -16.34 5.19
C HIS A 172 -11.33 -16.84 5.74
N ALA A 173 -10.58 -15.99 6.47
CA ALA A 173 -9.32 -16.40 7.08
C ALA A 173 -9.53 -17.46 8.18
N GLU A 174 -10.57 -17.31 8.99
CA GLU A 174 -10.96 -18.30 10.02
C GLU A 174 -11.37 -19.64 9.38
N GLU A 175 -12.19 -19.61 8.32
CA GLU A 175 -12.58 -20.80 7.55
C GLU A 175 -11.36 -21.51 6.92
N GLU A 176 -10.33 -20.76 6.53
CA GLU A 176 -9.08 -21.27 6.01
C GLU A 176 -8.09 -21.77 7.10
N GLY A 177 -8.48 -21.74 8.38
CA GLY A 177 -7.70 -22.26 9.49
C GLY A 177 -6.71 -21.28 10.13
N VAL A 178 -6.84 -19.97 9.85
CA VAL A 178 -6.04 -18.94 10.52
C VAL A 178 -6.49 -18.79 11.96
N VAL A 179 -5.53 -18.80 12.90
CA VAL A 179 -5.78 -18.57 14.33
C VAL A 179 -5.62 -17.08 14.62
N PHE A 180 -6.64 -16.45 15.22
CA PHE A 180 -6.56 -15.06 15.65
C PHE A 180 -6.17 -14.98 17.14
N SER A 181 -5.08 -14.28 17.43
CA SER A 181 -4.70 -13.87 18.79
C SER A 181 -5.15 -12.44 19.02
N TRP A 182 -6.44 -12.30 19.37
CA TRP A 182 -7.06 -11.03 19.70
C TRP A 182 -6.52 -10.46 21.01
N LEU A 183 -6.62 -9.14 21.18
CA LEU A 183 -6.17 -8.44 22.37
C LEU A 183 -4.75 -8.87 22.77
N ALA A 184 -3.85 -8.84 21.81
CA ALA A 184 -2.47 -9.19 22.02
C ALA A 184 -1.53 -8.38 21.13
N ALA A 185 -0.40 -7.96 21.67
CA ALA A 185 0.60 -7.16 20.97
C ALA A 185 1.99 -7.76 21.13
N PRO A 186 2.88 -7.62 20.14
CA PRO A 186 4.26 -8.06 20.26
C PRO A 186 5.04 -7.12 21.18
N LYS A 187 5.91 -7.69 22.02
CA LYS A 187 6.86 -6.98 22.91
C LYS A 187 8.29 -7.10 22.41
N ALA A 188 8.65 -8.27 21.89
CA ALA A 188 9.99 -8.56 21.40
C ALA A 188 9.95 -9.73 20.41
N PHE A 189 10.97 -9.82 19.59
CA PHE A 189 11.23 -10.96 18.72
C PHE A 189 12.42 -11.73 19.26
N GLN A 190 12.27 -13.04 19.39
CA GLN A 190 13.28 -13.93 19.97
C GLN A 190 13.96 -14.74 18.87
N GLY A 191 15.23 -14.99 19.04
CA GLY A 191 16.07 -15.74 18.12
C GLY A 191 17.52 -15.27 18.22
N ASP A 192 18.42 -15.96 17.55
CA ASP A 192 19.84 -15.58 17.44
C ASP A 192 20.06 -14.82 16.12
N LYS A 193 20.04 -15.51 14.99
CA LYS A 193 20.16 -14.91 13.64
C LYS A 193 18.80 -14.73 12.98
N SER A 194 17.91 -15.67 13.19
CA SER A 194 16.56 -15.70 12.65
C SER A 194 15.53 -15.72 13.77
N VAL A 195 14.34 -15.21 13.50
CA VAL A 195 13.23 -15.26 14.45
C VAL A 195 12.80 -16.70 14.70
N THR A 196 12.58 -17.04 15.97
CA THR A 196 12.07 -18.34 16.42
C THR A 196 10.77 -18.21 17.21
N ALA A 197 10.52 -17.03 17.79
CA ALA A 197 9.26 -16.74 18.47
C ALA A 197 8.98 -15.23 18.53
N VAL A 198 7.71 -14.90 18.68
CA VAL A 198 7.24 -13.56 19.04
C VAL A 198 6.83 -13.59 20.51
N ARG A 199 7.57 -12.89 21.37
CA ARG A 199 7.14 -12.61 22.74
C ARG A 199 6.05 -11.54 22.69
N SER A 200 4.86 -11.93 23.08
CA SER A 200 3.64 -11.12 23.02
C SER A 200 3.11 -10.85 24.43
N ILE A 201 2.28 -9.83 24.58
CA ILE A 201 1.58 -9.51 25.82
C ILE A 201 0.10 -9.39 25.55
N ARG A 202 -0.75 -9.76 26.54
CA ARG A 202 -2.19 -9.54 26.46
C ARG A 202 -2.51 -8.05 26.58
N MET A 203 -3.56 -7.65 25.89
CA MET A 203 -4.08 -6.28 25.90
C MET A 203 -5.48 -6.28 26.49
N ARG A 204 -5.88 -5.14 27.03
CA ARG A 204 -7.28 -4.81 27.33
C ARG A 204 -7.63 -3.51 26.62
N LEU A 205 -8.90 -3.31 26.35
CA LEU A 205 -9.37 -2.02 25.83
C LEU A 205 -9.70 -1.10 27.01
N SER A 206 -9.25 0.16 26.92
CA SER A 206 -9.67 1.21 27.87
C SER A 206 -11.15 1.51 27.76
N SER A 207 -11.68 2.32 28.68
CA SER A 207 -12.96 3.00 28.47
C SER A 207 -12.91 3.83 27.18
N GLN A 208 -14.08 4.05 26.57
CA GLN A 208 -14.20 4.91 25.40
C GLN A 208 -13.79 6.35 25.73
N ASP A 209 -13.00 6.96 24.88
CA ASP A 209 -12.69 8.38 24.94
C ASP A 209 -13.87 9.22 24.39
N GLY A 210 -13.75 10.55 24.42
CA GLY A 210 -14.79 11.47 23.92
C GLY A 210 -15.13 11.33 22.43
N SER A 211 -14.34 10.54 21.65
CA SER A 211 -14.60 10.18 20.25
C SER A 211 -15.20 8.77 20.10
N GLY A 212 -15.50 8.08 21.20
CA GLY A 212 -15.98 6.69 21.22
C GLY A 212 -14.87 5.66 20.99
N ARG A 213 -13.61 6.05 20.99
CA ARG A 213 -12.46 5.19 20.68
C ARG A 213 -11.89 4.58 21.96
N GLN A 214 -11.59 3.27 21.92
CA GLN A 214 -10.93 2.56 23.00
C GLN A 214 -9.45 2.38 22.68
N ALA A 215 -8.56 2.76 23.59
CA ALA A 215 -7.13 2.52 23.45
C ALA A 215 -6.75 1.12 23.96
N PRO A 216 -5.87 0.37 23.26
CA PRO A 216 -5.34 -0.87 23.80
C PRO A 216 -4.28 -0.58 24.87
N GLU A 217 -4.42 -1.21 26.06
CA GLU A 217 -3.52 -1.12 27.20
C GLU A 217 -2.92 -2.49 27.50
N GLU A 218 -1.65 -2.54 27.91
CA GLU A 218 -0.98 -3.79 28.29
C GLU A 218 -1.48 -4.34 29.62
N VAL A 219 -1.69 -5.64 29.69
CA VAL A 219 -1.95 -6.38 30.92
C VAL A 219 -0.60 -6.88 31.46
N VAL A 220 -0.05 -6.19 32.44
CA VAL A 220 1.27 -6.49 33.02
C VAL A 220 1.31 -7.93 33.55
N GLY A 221 2.39 -8.65 33.27
CA GLY A 221 2.59 -10.04 33.73
C GLY A 221 1.86 -11.10 32.88
N SER A 222 1.27 -10.71 31.73
CA SER A 222 0.52 -11.61 30.85
C SER A 222 1.28 -12.01 29.59
N GLU A 223 2.61 -11.92 29.63
CA GLU A 223 3.46 -12.25 28.49
C GLU A 223 3.37 -13.73 28.13
N PHE A 224 3.44 -14.00 26.83
CA PHE A 224 3.44 -15.34 26.25
C PHE A 224 4.24 -15.37 24.95
N ASN A 225 4.68 -16.56 24.56
CA ASN A 225 5.43 -16.74 23.32
C ASN A 225 4.58 -17.41 22.26
N LEU A 226 4.68 -16.91 21.02
CA LEU A 226 4.15 -17.52 19.81
C LEU A 226 5.33 -18.04 18.99
N PRO A 227 5.43 -19.35 18.70
CA PRO A 227 6.43 -19.87 17.77
C PRO A 227 6.30 -19.18 16.41
N ALA A 228 7.41 -18.75 15.83
CA ALA A 228 7.41 -18.06 14.56
C ALA A 228 8.73 -18.27 13.80
N ASP A 229 8.64 -18.84 12.62
CA ASP A 229 9.75 -18.96 11.66
C ASP A 229 9.70 -17.83 10.61
N LEU A 230 8.54 -17.18 10.47
CA LEU A 230 8.31 -16.02 9.61
C LEU A 230 7.34 -15.07 10.31
N VAL A 231 7.72 -13.81 10.43
CA VAL A 231 6.88 -12.73 10.96
C VAL A 231 6.61 -11.71 9.85
N ILE A 232 5.35 -11.43 9.59
CA ILE A 232 4.93 -10.47 8.57
C ILE A 232 4.34 -9.24 9.22
N MET A 233 4.99 -8.09 9.02
CA MET A 233 4.62 -6.81 9.62
C MET A 233 3.58 -6.11 8.75
N ALA A 234 2.30 -6.18 9.12
CA ALA A 234 1.17 -5.57 8.40
C ALA A 234 0.60 -4.36 9.18
N LEU A 235 1.47 -3.43 9.57
CA LEU A 235 1.16 -2.28 10.44
C LEU A 235 0.60 -1.06 9.69
N GLY A 236 0.38 -1.19 8.38
CA GLY A 236 -0.03 -0.10 7.49
C GLY A 236 1.15 0.64 6.89
N PHE A 237 0.83 1.74 6.20
CA PHE A 237 1.77 2.48 5.38
C PHE A 237 1.69 3.97 5.69
N ASP A 238 2.80 4.65 5.50
CA ASP A 238 2.93 6.10 5.49
C ASP A 238 3.30 6.57 4.08
N PRO A 239 3.03 7.83 3.73
CA PRO A 239 3.53 8.44 2.51
C PRO A 239 5.07 8.44 2.47
N GLU A 240 5.63 8.33 1.27
CA GLU A 240 7.04 8.59 1.03
C GLU A 240 7.31 10.11 1.06
N ASP A 241 8.54 10.51 1.35
CA ASP A 241 8.95 11.92 1.29
C ASP A 241 9.02 12.38 -0.18
N LEU A 242 7.90 12.92 -0.68
CA LEU A 242 7.82 13.38 -2.07
C LEU A 242 8.55 14.70 -2.31
N ASN A 243 8.65 15.59 -1.31
CA ASN A 243 9.41 16.83 -1.46
C ASN A 243 10.89 16.54 -1.69
N GLY A 244 11.47 15.69 -0.86
CA GLY A 244 12.84 15.23 -1.04
C GLY A 244 13.03 14.43 -2.33
N ALA A 245 12.12 13.53 -2.65
CA ALA A 245 12.21 12.68 -3.86
C ALA A 245 12.09 13.49 -5.15
N PHE A 246 11.19 14.47 -5.21
CA PHE A 246 10.95 15.27 -6.42
C PHE A 246 11.82 16.53 -6.52
N GLY A 247 12.48 16.93 -5.42
CA GLY A 247 13.23 18.19 -5.35
C GLY A 247 12.34 19.43 -5.42
N GLU A 248 11.09 19.33 -4.94
CA GLU A 248 10.07 20.39 -5.03
C GLU A 248 9.62 20.80 -3.61
N SER A 249 10.32 21.77 -3.01
CA SER A 249 10.03 22.27 -1.66
C SER A 249 8.67 22.95 -1.55
N ASP A 250 8.15 23.48 -2.65
CA ASP A 250 6.89 24.20 -2.70
C ASP A 250 5.65 23.29 -2.78
N LEU A 251 5.86 21.98 -2.88
CA LEU A 251 4.79 21.01 -2.86
C LEU A 251 4.26 20.85 -1.42
N ALA A 252 3.07 21.38 -1.16
CA ALA A 252 2.49 21.41 0.18
C ALA A 252 2.15 19.99 0.69
N ILE A 253 2.65 19.68 1.88
CA ILE A 253 2.47 18.39 2.55
C ILE A 253 1.75 18.60 3.89
N SER A 254 0.82 17.71 4.21
CA SER A 254 0.11 17.69 5.50
C SER A 254 1.03 17.19 6.62
N LYS A 255 0.59 17.35 7.86
CA LYS A 255 1.29 16.81 9.04
C LYS A 255 1.42 15.27 9.04
N TRP A 256 0.68 14.56 8.19
CA TRP A 256 0.76 13.11 8.01
C TRP A 256 1.61 12.68 6.82
N GLY A 257 2.26 13.63 6.13
CA GLY A 257 3.09 13.35 4.96
C GLY A 257 2.33 13.22 3.64
N THR A 258 0.99 13.34 3.63
CA THR A 258 0.19 13.31 2.40
C THR A 258 0.21 14.64 1.67
N LEU A 259 0.02 14.63 0.36
CA LEU A 259 -0.11 15.87 -0.42
C LEU A 259 -1.39 16.63 -0.06
N THR A 260 -1.25 17.94 0.08
CA THR A 260 -2.38 18.84 0.24
C THR A 260 -2.88 19.31 -1.13
N ILE A 261 -4.18 19.27 -1.35
CA ILE A 261 -4.83 19.75 -2.57
C ILE A 261 -5.96 20.72 -2.25
N ASP A 262 -6.30 21.58 -3.19
CA ASP A 262 -7.60 22.23 -3.20
C ASP A 262 -8.66 21.18 -3.57
N GLN A 263 -9.61 20.93 -2.68
CA GLN A 263 -10.62 19.87 -2.83
C GLN A 263 -11.56 20.09 -4.02
N ARG A 264 -11.70 21.33 -4.48
CA ARG A 264 -12.56 21.67 -5.62
C ARG A 264 -11.87 21.45 -6.97
N THR A 265 -10.58 21.75 -7.02
CA THR A 265 -9.79 21.68 -8.27
C THR A 265 -8.87 20.47 -8.33
N MET A 266 -8.72 19.71 -7.24
CA MET A 266 -7.76 18.59 -7.10
C MET A 266 -6.30 19.02 -7.35
N MET A 267 -6.01 20.32 -7.45
CA MET A 267 -4.67 20.87 -7.70
C MET A 267 -3.88 20.96 -6.41
N THR A 268 -2.59 20.66 -6.49
CA THR A 268 -1.63 20.88 -5.42
C THR A 268 -1.27 22.37 -5.30
N SER A 269 -0.34 22.71 -4.42
CA SER A 269 0.27 24.05 -4.36
C SER A 269 1.03 24.45 -5.63
N LEU A 270 1.37 23.50 -6.51
CA LEU A 270 2.07 23.76 -7.76
C LEU A 270 1.06 23.89 -8.92
N PRO A 271 1.06 25.01 -9.66
CA PRO A 271 0.16 25.20 -10.79
C PRO A 271 0.31 24.10 -11.85
N GLY A 272 -0.82 23.54 -12.31
CA GLY A 272 -0.86 22.46 -13.28
C GLY A 272 -0.45 21.08 -12.75
N VAL A 273 -0.19 20.96 -11.45
CA VAL A 273 0.12 19.70 -10.78
C VAL A 273 -1.03 19.31 -9.86
N PHE A 274 -1.63 18.16 -10.12
CA PHE A 274 -2.77 17.59 -9.42
C PHE A 274 -2.33 16.39 -8.60
N ALA A 275 -3.11 16.00 -7.60
CA ALA A 275 -2.86 14.77 -6.86
C ALA A 275 -4.17 14.05 -6.51
N ALA A 276 -4.13 12.71 -6.46
CA ALA A 276 -5.30 11.89 -6.19
C ALA A 276 -4.93 10.54 -5.56
N GLY A 277 -5.89 9.91 -4.90
CA GLY A 277 -5.75 8.60 -4.28
C GLY A 277 -5.03 8.66 -2.94
N ASP A 278 -4.36 7.56 -2.57
CA ASP A 278 -3.80 7.39 -1.23
C ASP A 278 -2.73 8.42 -0.87
N ILE A 279 -2.04 8.99 -1.84
CA ILE A 279 -1.06 10.05 -1.57
C ILE A 279 -1.71 11.33 -1.03
N VAL A 280 -3.01 11.51 -1.23
CA VAL A 280 -3.80 12.63 -0.71
C VAL A 280 -4.57 12.23 0.54
N ARG A 281 -5.29 11.10 0.50
CA ARG A 281 -6.20 10.69 1.58
C ARG A 281 -5.58 9.76 2.62
N GLY A 282 -4.35 9.26 2.41
CA GLY A 282 -3.77 8.14 3.15
C GLY A 282 -4.22 6.79 2.61
N ALA A 283 -3.66 5.70 3.13
CA ALA A 283 -3.99 4.34 2.70
C ALA A 283 -5.51 4.08 2.77
N SER A 284 -6.09 3.66 1.64
CA SER A 284 -7.54 3.53 1.49
C SER A 284 -7.92 2.42 0.50
N LEU A 285 -9.21 2.29 0.22
CA LEU A 285 -9.75 1.27 -0.68
C LEU A 285 -9.62 1.69 -2.15
N VAL A 286 -9.45 0.70 -3.03
CA VAL A 286 -9.33 0.89 -4.49
C VAL A 286 -10.53 1.65 -5.09
N VAL A 287 -11.72 1.50 -4.53
CA VAL A 287 -12.93 2.22 -4.99
C VAL A 287 -12.79 3.73 -4.83
N TRP A 288 -12.12 4.19 -3.77
CA TRP A 288 -11.81 5.61 -3.59
C TRP A 288 -10.74 6.09 -4.55
N ALA A 289 -9.70 5.28 -4.81
CA ALA A 289 -8.69 5.62 -5.81
C ALA A 289 -9.31 5.77 -7.22
N ILE A 290 -10.28 4.92 -7.58
CA ILE A 290 -11.02 5.03 -8.84
C ILE A 290 -11.85 6.32 -8.88
N LYS A 291 -12.56 6.65 -7.81
CA LYS A 291 -13.33 7.89 -7.71
C LYS A 291 -12.41 9.11 -7.84
N ASP A 292 -11.38 9.18 -7.02
CA ASP A 292 -10.43 10.29 -7.01
C ASP A 292 -9.74 10.48 -8.37
N GLY A 293 -9.37 9.39 -9.04
CA GLY A 293 -8.79 9.44 -10.38
C GLY A 293 -9.76 9.97 -11.44
N ARG A 294 -11.08 9.73 -11.29
CA ARG A 294 -12.11 10.32 -12.17
C ARG A 294 -12.29 11.81 -11.91
N ASP A 295 -12.38 12.18 -10.63
CA ASP A 295 -12.55 13.57 -10.21
C ASP A 295 -11.34 14.42 -10.64
N ALA A 296 -10.11 13.89 -10.42
CA ALA A 296 -8.89 14.53 -10.89
C ALA A 296 -8.84 14.70 -12.42
N ALA A 297 -9.27 13.68 -13.17
CA ALA A 297 -9.30 13.77 -14.63
C ALA A 297 -10.28 14.85 -15.12
N GLU A 298 -11.42 15.05 -14.47
CA GLU A 298 -12.36 16.11 -14.80
C GLU A 298 -11.80 17.50 -14.44
N ALA A 299 -11.20 17.63 -13.27
CA ALA A 299 -10.53 18.86 -12.85
C ALA A 299 -9.38 19.25 -13.79
N MET A 300 -8.54 18.27 -14.18
CA MET A 300 -7.47 18.48 -15.17
C MET A 300 -8.03 18.91 -16.53
N HIS A 301 -9.12 18.32 -16.98
CA HIS A 301 -9.78 18.72 -18.22
C HIS A 301 -10.21 20.18 -18.18
N THR A 302 -10.92 20.60 -17.14
CA THR A 302 -11.33 21.99 -16.94
C THR A 302 -10.15 22.96 -16.97
N TYR A 303 -9.05 22.62 -16.30
CA TYR A 303 -7.82 23.39 -16.28
C TYR A 303 -7.20 23.53 -17.68
N LEU A 304 -7.10 22.44 -18.43
CA LEU A 304 -6.50 22.41 -19.76
C LEU A 304 -7.34 23.18 -20.79
N GLU A 305 -8.67 23.13 -20.71
CA GLU A 305 -9.55 23.92 -21.58
C GLU A 305 -9.43 25.41 -21.30
N ALA A 306 -9.39 25.83 -20.05
CA ALA A 306 -9.18 27.24 -19.70
C ALA A 306 -7.84 27.77 -20.23
N GLY A 307 -6.76 26.99 -20.12
CA GLY A 307 -5.45 27.35 -20.67
C GLY A 307 -5.45 27.46 -22.21
N ALA A 308 -6.15 26.54 -22.88
CA ALA A 308 -6.29 26.58 -24.35
C ALA A 308 -7.10 27.78 -24.81
N GLN A 309 -8.10 28.18 -24.07
CA GLN A 309 -8.93 29.33 -24.34
C GLN A 309 -8.14 30.65 -24.24
N VAL A 310 -7.34 30.80 -23.17
CA VAL A 310 -6.44 31.96 -22.99
C VAL A 310 -5.42 32.04 -24.12
N ALA A 311 -4.84 30.93 -24.55
CA ALA A 311 -3.86 30.89 -25.62
C ALA A 311 -4.49 31.31 -27.00
N ARG A 312 -5.74 30.94 -27.26
CA ARG A 312 -6.46 31.35 -28.48
C ARG A 312 -6.75 32.84 -28.48
N THR A 313 -7.27 33.39 -27.39
CA THR A 313 -7.56 34.83 -27.25
C THR A 313 -6.30 35.71 -27.33
N ALA A 314 -5.14 35.19 -26.92
CA ALA A 314 -3.87 35.89 -27.02
C ALA A 314 -3.24 35.85 -28.44
N ALA A 315 -3.74 34.99 -29.33
CA ALA A 315 -3.26 34.82 -30.69
C ALA A 315 -4.14 35.59 -31.72
N GLU A 316 -5.29 36.09 -31.30
CA GLU A 316 -6.18 37.02 -32.02
C GLU A 316 -5.81 38.50 -31.74
#